data_b67eebc433b2033662885a45e110da6e
#
_entry.id   b67eebc433b2033662885a45e110da6e
#
_cell.length_a   1.000
_cell.length_b   1.000
_cell.length_c   1.000
_cell.angle_alpha   90.00
_cell.angle_beta   90.00
_cell.angle_gamma   90.00
#
_symmetry.space_group_name_H-M   'P 1'
#
loop_
_entity.id
_entity.type
_entity.pdbx_description
1 polymer ?
#
loop_
_entity_poly.entity_id
_entity_poly.type
_entity_poly.pdbx_seq_one_letter_code
_entity_poly.pdbx_strand_id
1 'polypeptide(L)'
;MSDSDDSWSSSVINEQLRKRLETHNSAKVKNLNSQPCIAVNMPREKALTFDGGAGDNFGGMNNGTNIVLNGDAGRFVGNGMNSGEIIINGNCEDGVGHCLSGGMIVVQGSVDGNVGPSMKGGDLIISGDVRGDLATCMSGGSLIVCGNVLGDISKMQTGGKVFVGGEIDENPNIITKSIAPADWKAVQKTLRDYGVDPNGLNFRSCLLYTSPSPRDS
;
A
#
# COMPACT_ATOMS: atom_id res chain seq x y z
N MET A 1 23.39 27.06 20.85
CA MET A 1 23.65 25.88 20.04
C MET A 1 22.87 24.76 20.69
N SER A 2 21.75 24.37 20.10
CA SER A 2 20.91 23.28 20.61
C SER A 2 21.53 21.98 20.11
N ASP A 3 22.06 21.16 21.03
CA ASP A 3 22.38 19.78 20.78
C ASP A 3 21.05 19.09 20.38
N SER A 4 20.81 18.96 19.07
CA SER A 4 19.79 18.03 18.59
C SER A 4 20.31 16.65 18.91
N ASP A 5 19.64 15.96 19.83
CA ASP A 5 19.93 14.57 20.17
C ASP A 5 19.77 13.71 18.92
N ASP A 6 20.87 13.45 18.22
CA ASP A 6 20.95 12.74 16.94
C ASP A 6 20.65 11.24 17.10
N SER A 7 20.37 10.80 18.34
CA SER A 7 20.12 9.41 18.73
C SER A 7 18.87 8.80 18.08
N TRP A 8 17.97 9.65 17.57
CA TRP A 8 16.71 9.24 16.92
C TRP A 8 16.62 9.62 15.43
N SER A 9 17.74 9.91 14.79
CA SER A 9 17.74 10.12 13.35
C SER A 9 17.45 8.81 12.59
N SER A 10 16.85 8.93 11.41
CA SER A 10 16.51 7.77 10.58
C SER A 10 17.69 6.88 10.26
N SER A 11 18.87 7.49 10.05
CA SER A 11 20.11 6.75 9.77
C SER A 11 20.55 5.90 10.96
N VAL A 12 20.50 6.45 12.16
CA VAL A 12 20.85 5.74 13.42
C VAL A 12 19.87 4.61 13.67
N ILE A 13 18.57 4.85 13.55
CA ILE A 13 17.54 3.82 13.74
C ILE A 13 17.75 2.67 12.74
N ASN A 14 17.95 2.97 11.45
CA ASN A 14 18.15 1.96 10.43
C ASN A 14 19.45 1.16 10.64
N GLU A 15 20.52 1.80 11.06
CA GLU A 15 21.80 1.14 11.38
C GLU A 15 21.64 0.18 12.55
N GLN A 16 21.03 0.63 13.65
CA GLN A 16 20.76 -0.21 14.82
C GLN A 16 19.85 -1.40 14.47
N LEU A 17 18.83 -1.20 13.63
CA LEU A 17 17.98 -2.28 13.15
C LEU A 17 18.79 -3.31 12.37
N ARG A 18 19.61 -2.90 11.39
CA ARG A 18 20.46 -3.82 10.61
C ARG A 18 21.38 -4.61 11.52
N LYS A 19 22.09 -3.95 12.43
CA LYS A 19 22.98 -4.60 13.39
C LYS A 19 22.25 -5.63 14.27
N ARG A 20 21.07 -5.28 14.77
CA ARG A 20 20.26 -6.22 15.56
C ARG A 20 19.81 -7.44 14.75
N LEU A 21 19.46 -7.22 13.49
CA LEU A 21 18.97 -8.27 12.59
C LEU A 21 20.07 -9.24 12.09
N GLU A 22 21.35 -8.92 12.32
CA GLU A 22 22.44 -9.89 12.09
C GLU A 22 22.34 -11.11 13.00
N THR A 23 21.90 -10.91 14.23
CA THR A 23 21.82 -11.95 15.26
C THR A 23 20.40 -12.36 15.65
N HIS A 24 19.38 -11.59 15.24
CA HIS A 24 17.98 -11.83 15.58
C HIS A 24 17.11 -11.82 14.31
N ASN A 25 15.98 -12.52 14.37
CA ASN A 25 15.02 -12.54 13.27
C ASN A 25 13.95 -11.46 13.38
N SER A 26 13.94 -10.70 14.47
CA SER A 26 12.97 -9.63 14.68
C SER A 26 13.53 -8.48 15.50
N ALA A 27 12.93 -7.30 15.31
CA ALA A 27 13.18 -6.14 16.15
C ALA A 27 11.89 -5.33 16.34
N LYS A 28 11.82 -4.62 17.48
CA LYS A 28 10.73 -3.69 17.80
C LYS A 28 11.29 -2.33 18.16
N VAL A 29 10.75 -1.28 17.54
CA VAL A 29 11.03 0.13 17.83
C VAL A 29 9.79 0.74 18.47
N LYS A 30 9.94 1.45 19.56
CA LYS A 30 8.86 2.17 20.24
C LYS A 30 9.09 3.68 20.13
N ASN A 31 7.98 4.42 20.23
CA ASN A 31 7.98 5.90 20.23
C ASN A 31 8.59 6.48 18.93
N LEU A 32 8.30 5.85 17.79
CA LEU A 32 8.62 6.43 16.50
C LEU A 32 7.84 7.74 16.34
N ASN A 33 8.49 8.80 15.91
CA ASN A 33 7.94 10.14 15.84
C ASN A 33 8.15 10.76 14.45
N SER A 34 7.47 10.22 13.46
CA SER A 34 7.43 10.71 12.09
C SER A 34 8.80 10.86 11.39
N GLN A 35 9.81 10.09 11.81
CA GLN A 35 11.08 10.06 11.10
C GLN A 35 10.88 9.45 9.71
N PRO A 36 11.38 10.09 8.64
CA PRO A 36 11.28 9.58 7.27
C PRO A 36 12.28 8.44 7.00
N CYS A 37 12.08 7.71 5.93
CA CYS A 37 13.01 6.68 5.44
C CYS A 37 13.34 5.59 6.48
N ILE A 38 12.41 5.24 7.36
CA ILE A 38 12.57 4.14 8.33
C ILE A 38 12.29 2.80 7.64
N ALA A 39 13.04 1.77 8.00
CA ALA A 39 12.94 0.40 7.50
C ALA A 39 13.14 0.27 5.98
N VAL A 40 13.92 1.15 5.37
CA VAL A 40 14.24 1.09 3.93
C VAL A 40 15.27 0.00 3.66
N ASN A 41 14.97 -0.87 2.67
CA ASN A 41 15.87 -1.94 2.21
C ASN A 41 16.46 -2.77 3.37
N MET A 42 15.59 -3.30 4.22
CA MET A 42 15.99 -4.15 5.35
C MET A 42 16.31 -5.58 4.90
N PRO A 43 17.07 -6.36 5.72
CA PRO A 43 17.40 -7.75 5.41
C PRO A 43 16.14 -8.61 5.24
N ARG A 44 16.18 -9.56 4.30
CA ARG A 44 15.08 -10.48 4.01
C ARG A 44 14.76 -11.40 5.19
N GLU A 45 13.54 -11.94 5.18
CA GLU A 45 13.07 -12.96 6.16
C GLU A 45 13.16 -12.49 7.62
N LYS A 46 13.01 -11.18 7.82
CA LYS A 46 13.00 -10.55 9.13
C LYS A 46 11.61 -9.97 9.42
N ALA A 47 11.33 -9.79 10.72
CA ALA A 47 10.10 -9.16 11.19
C ALA A 47 10.43 -7.89 11.97
N LEU A 48 9.80 -6.78 11.59
CA LEU A 48 9.97 -5.48 12.23
C LEU A 48 8.62 -4.98 12.73
N THR A 49 8.58 -4.47 13.95
CA THR A 49 7.39 -3.83 14.50
C THR A 49 7.76 -2.45 15.01
N PHE A 50 6.95 -1.47 14.65
CA PHE A 50 7.10 -0.08 15.07
C PHE A 50 5.85 0.39 15.79
N ASP A 51 6.01 1.07 16.93
CA ASP A 51 4.93 1.74 17.65
C ASP A 51 5.17 3.26 17.56
N GLY A 52 4.19 4.00 17.07
CA GLY A 52 4.23 5.45 16.81
C GLY A 52 4.07 5.78 15.33
N GLY A 53 4.16 7.06 14.97
CA GLY A 53 4.04 7.51 13.57
C GLY A 53 5.34 7.38 12.78
N ALA A 54 5.27 6.99 11.52
CA ALA A 54 6.37 7.03 10.58
C ALA A 54 6.23 8.21 9.60
N GLY A 55 7.34 8.78 9.17
CA GLY A 55 7.37 9.78 8.11
C GLY A 55 7.38 9.16 6.71
N ASP A 56 7.78 9.96 5.73
CA ASP A 56 7.82 9.59 4.32
C ASP A 56 8.74 8.39 4.03
N ASN A 57 8.40 7.62 2.99
CA ASN A 57 9.19 6.50 2.46
C ASN A 57 9.41 5.36 3.48
N PHE A 58 8.44 5.12 4.35
CA PHE A 58 8.48 4.00 5.30
C PHE A 58 8.45 2.66 4.55
N GLY A 59 9.35 1.75 4.90
CA GLY A 59 9.45 0.43 4.26
C GLY A 59 9.81 0.45 2.77
N GLY A 60 10.36 1.56 2.26
CA GLY A 60 10.75 1.68 0.86
C GLY A 60 11.76 0.61 0.43
N MET A 61 11.71 0.19 -0.84
CA MET A 61 12.57 -0.86 -1.42
C MET A 61 12.54 -2.19 -0.62
N ASN A 62 11.41 -2.50 0.04
CA ASN A 62 11.28 -3.74 0.79
C ASN A 62 11.46 -4.96 -0.13
N ASN A 63 12.29 -5.89 0.30
CA ASN A 63 12.67 -7.07 -0.48
C ASN A 63 12.57 -8.36 0.38
N GLY A 64 11.46 -8.54 1.08
CA GLY A 64 11.18 -9.77 1.83
C GLY A 64 11.21 -9.62 3.35
N THR A 65 11.14 -8.40 3.88
CA THR A 65 10.94 -8.13 5.31
C THR A 65 9.46 -8.00 5.61
N ASN A 66 9.00 -8.53 6.74
CA ASN A 66 7.64 -8.30 7.25
C ASN A 66 7.66 -7.12 8.22
N ILE A 67 6.93 -6.08 7.91
CA ILE A 67 6.95 -4.81 8.63
C ILE A 67 5.55 -4.48 9.12
N VAL A 68 5.41 -4.19 10.41
CA VAL A 68 4.15 -3.71 11.02
C VAL A 68 4.41 -2.35 11.65
N LEU A 69 3.57 -1.36 11.32
CA LEU A 69 3.52 -0.06 11.96
C LEU A 69 2.21 0.08 12.73
N ASN A 70 2.29 0.30 14.02
CA ASN A 70 1.15 0.66 14.88
C ASN A 70 1.07 2.19 15.00
N GLY A 71 0.52 2.82 13.98
CA GLY A 71 0.39 4.27 13.83
C GLY A 71 0.24 4.70 12.39
N ASP A 72 0.20 6.00 12.16
CA ASP A 72 0.08 6.59 10.84
C ASP A 72 1.44 6.67 10.13
N ALA A 73 1.42 6.69 8.80
CA ALA A 73 2.61 6.88 7.98
C ALA A 73 2.45 8.06 7.01
N GLY A 74 3.56 8.69 6.69
CA GLY A 74 3.63 9.75 5.67
C GLY A 74 3.50 9.22 4.25
N ARG A 75 4.11 9.91 3.31
CA ARG A 75 4.03 9.61 1.87
C ARG A 75 4.94 8.46 1.46
N PHE A 76 4.61 7.83 0.33
CA PHE A 76 5.43 6.82 -0.36
C PHE A 76 5.72 5.57 0.48
N VAL A 77 4.76 5.11 1.27
CA VAL A 77 4.86 3.82 1.98
C VAL A 77 5.09 2.70 0.97
N GLY A 78 6.12 1.88 1.19
CA GLY A 78 6.46 0.74 0.34
C GLY A 78 6.91 1.09 -1.08
N ASN A 79 7.42 2.32 -1.31
CA ASN A 79 7.91 2.75 -2.61
C ASN A 79 8.97 1.78 -3.16
N GLY A 80 8.74 1.27 -4.39
CA GLY A 80 9.66 0.34 -5.05
C GLY A 80 9.78 -1.03 -4.38
N MET A 81 8.82 -1.42 -3.54
CA MET A 81 8.80 -2.73 -2.90
C MET A 81 8.65 -3.84 -3.94
N ASN A 82 9.36 -4.96 -3.75
CA ASN A 82 9.32 -6.10 -4.65
C ASN A 82 8.93 -7.44 -3.97
N SER A 83 9.00 -7.53 -2.66
CA SER A 83 8.54 -8.70 -1.89
C SER A 83 8.45 -8.39 -0.40
N GLY A 84 7.87 -9.31 0.39
CA GLY A 84 7.62 -9.15 1.81
C GLY A 84 6.24 -8.55 2.09
N GLU A 85 6.08 -8.00 3.26
CA GLU A 85 4.79 -7.49 3.73
C GLU A 85 4.96 -6.18 4.50
N ILE A 86 4.05 -5.24 4.30
CA ILE A 86 3.94 -4.02 5.09
C ILE A 86 2.50 -3.87 5.56
N ILE A 87 2.29 -3.79 6.87
CA ILE A 87 0.98 -3.54 7.48
C ILE A 87 1.04 -2.23 8.26
N ILE A 88 0.15 -1.31 7.92
CA ILE A 88 -0.02 -0.02 8.59
C ILE A 88 -1.34 -0.06 9.36
N ASN A 89 -1.27 -0.08 10.69
CA ASN A 89 -2.43 0.00 11.59
C ASN A 89 -2.80 1.48 11.85
N GLY A 90 -2.99 2.24 10.80
CA GLY A 90 -3.29 3.68 10.80
C GLY A 90 -3.55 4.17 9.40
N ASN A 91 -3.49 5.49 9.22
CA ASN A 91 -3.68 6.17 7.93
C ASN A 91 -2.35 6.40 7.22
N CYS A 92 -2.43 6.66 5.93
CA CYS A 92 -1.27 7.06 5.13
C CYS A 92 -1.57 8.34 4.34
N GLU A 93 -0.49 9.01 3.92
CA GLU A 93 -0.55 10.10 2.97
C GLU A 93 -0.32 9.59 1.52
N ASP A 94 0.06 10.45 0.62
CA ASP A 94 0.17 10.24 -0.82
C ASP A 94 1.18 9.16 -1.24
N GLY A 95 0.92 8.47 -2.34
CA GLY A 95 1.89 7.62 -3.04
C GLY A 95 2.08 6.22 -2.44
N VAL A 96 1.12 5.70 -1.68
CA VAL A 96 1.20 4.34 -1.13
C VAL A 96 1.37 3.31 -2.25
N GLY A 97 2.38 2.44 -2.15
CA GLY A 97 2.67 1.42 -3.15
C GLY A 97 3.18 1.96 -4.50
N HIS A 98 3.76 3.17 -4.52
CA HIS A 98 4.38 3.70 -5.74
C HIS A 98 5.42 2.73 -6.29
N CYS A 99 5.32 2.36 -7.57
CA CYS A 99 6.20 1.40 -8.23
C CYS A 99 6.26 0.00 -7.55
N LEU A 100 5.22 -0.40 -6.81
CA LEU A 100 5.12 -1.73 -6.22
C LEU A 100 5.23 -2.79 -7.32
N SER A 101 6.12 -3.75 -7.18
CA SER A 101 6.34 -4.82 -8.15
C SER A 101 6.06 -6.23 -7.61
N GLY A 102 5.91 -6.38 -6.31
CA GLY A 102 5.55 -7.63 -5.65
C GLY A 102 5.45 -7.47 -4.14
N GLY A 103 4.94 -8.50 -3.48
CA GLY A 103 4.65 -8.47 -2.04
C GLY A 103 3.28 -7.90 -1.72
N MET A 104 3.04 -7.59 -0.45
CA MET A 104 1.75 -7.14 0.06
C MET A 104 1.90 -5.85 0.87
N ILE A 105 1.03 -4.87 0.63
CA ILE A 105 0.87 -3.69 1.49
C ILE A 105 -0.58 -3.64 1.96
N VAL A 106 -0.79 -3.48 3.25
CA VAL A 106 -2.11 -3.33 3.87
C VAL A 106 -2.14 -2.05 4.69
N VAL A 107 -3.08 -1.16 4.40
CA VAL A 107 -3.40 0.02 5.20
C VAL A 107 -4.77 -0.19 5.83
N GLN A 108 -4.81 -0.28 7.16
CA GLN A 108 -6.07 -0.49 7.90
C GLN A 108 -6.92 0.79 8.00
N GLY A 109 -6.31 1.94 7.82
CA GLY A 109 -6.99 3.24 7.74
C GLY A 109 -7.26 3.70 6.32
N SER A 110 -7.34 5.01 6.17
CA SER A 110 -7.56 5.73 4.90
C SER A 110 -6.25 6.27 4.32
N VAL A 111 -6.26 6.62 3.04
CA VAL A 111 -5.15 7.26 2.35
C VAL A 111 -5.57 8.64 1.85
N ASP A 112 -4.82 9.67 2.25
CA ASP A 112 -5.03 11.06 1.80
C ASP A 112 -4.09 11.39 0.63
N GLY A 113 -4.37 10.80 -0.52
CA GLY A 113 -3.54 10.91 -1.73
C GLY A 113 -3.67 9.71 -2.66
N ASN A 114 -2.73 9.60 -3.59
CA ASN A 114 -2.72 8.60 -4.64
C ASN A 114 -2.30 7.21 -4.12
N VAL A 115 -2.90 6.16 -4.68
CA VAL A 115 -2.65 4.78 -4.29
C VAL A 115 -2.29 3.93 -5.52
N GLY A 116 -1.19 3.17 -5.42
CA GLY A 116 -0.71 2.27 -6.45
C GLY A 116 -0.23 2.91 -7.75
N PRO A 117 0.34 4.15 -7.76
CA PRO A 117 0.82 4.73 -8.99
C PRO A 117 2.01 3.91 -9.54
N SER A 118 1.95 3.63 -10.84
CA SER A 118 2.97 2.83 -11.56
C SER A 118 3.19 1.42 -10.99
N MET A 119 2.19 0.86 -10.34
CA MET A 119 2.25 -0.51 -9.79
C MET A 119 2.40 -1.53 -10.92
N LYS A 120 3.30 -2.50 -10.75
CA LYS A 120 3.65 -3.53 -11.75
C LYS A 120 3.29 -4.94 -11.28
N GLY A 121 3.04 -5.13 -10.00
CA GLY A 121 2.73 -6.42 -9.39
C GLY A 121 2.49 -6.28 -7.89
N GLY A 122 2.28 -7.40 -7.21
CA GLY A 122 1.96 -7.42 -5.77
C GLY A 122 0.50 -7.10 -5.50
N ASP A 123 0.16 -7.02 -4.23
CA ASP A 123 -1.19 -6.76 -3.75
C ASP A 123 -1.19 -5.57 -2.79
N LEU A 124 -2.19 -4.71 -2.92
CA LEU A 124 -2.37 -3.51 -2.11
C LEU A 124 -3.80 -3.46 -1.60
N ILE A 125 -3.98 -3.36 -0.29
CA ILE A 125 -5.28 -3.29 0.37
C ILE A 125 -5.38 -1.98 1.16
N ILE A 126 -6.47 -1.23 0.95
CA ILE A 126 -6.86 -0.08 1.76
C ILE A 126 -8.21 -0.40 2.38
N SER A 127 -8.29 -0.46 3.72
CA SER A 127 -9.54 -0.76 4.42
C SER A 127 -10.46 0.46 4.53
N GLY A 128 -9.91 1.66 4.54
CA GLY A 128 -10.64 2.94 4.57
C GLY A 128 -10.84 3.55 3.18
N ASP A 129 -11.02 4.87 3.16
CA ASP A 129 -11.23 5.67 1.95
C ASP A 129 -9.92 6.09 1.29
N VAL A 130 -9.99 6.37 -0.01
CA VAL A 130 -8.90 6.98 -0.79
C VAL A 130 -9.35 8.33 -1.31
N ARG A 131 -8.60 9.41 -0.98
CA ARG A 131 -8.90 10.80 -1.38
C ARG A 131 -8.00 11.29 -2.52
N GLY A 132 -7.50 10.41 -3.34
CA GLY A 132 -6.66 10.69 -4.48
C GLY A 132 -6.88 9.70 -5.62
N ASP A 133 -6.03 9.79 -6.64
CA ASP A 133 -6.11 8.91 -7.80
C ASP A 133 -5.70 7.46 -7.45
N LEU A 134 -6.38 6.52 -8.07
CA LEU A 134 -6.17 5.09 -7.86
C LEU A 134 -5.59 4.43 -9.12
N ALA A 135 -4.53 3.64 -8.97
CA ALA A 135 -3.94 2.80 -10.03
C ALA A 135 -3.47 3.56 -11.29
N THR A 136 -3.02 4.81 -11.15
CA THR A 136 -2.45 5.57 -12.27
C THR A 136 -1.24 4.87 -12.87
N CYS A 137 -1.22 4.64 -14.18
CA CYS A 137 -0.16 3.92 -14.91
C CYS A 137 0.10 2.49 -14.40
N MET A 138 -0.87 1.85 -13.76
CA MET A 138 -0.75 0.48 -13.28
C MET A 138 -0.63 -0.50 -14.45
N SER A 139 0.28 -1.45 -14.37
CA SER A 139 0.51 -2.48 -15.38
C SER A 139 0.36 -3.92 -14.88
N GLY A 140 0.21 -4.12 -13.57
CA GLY A 140 0.02 -5.45 -12.98
C GLY A 140 -0.27 -5.38 -11.48
N GLY A 141 -0.62 -6.52 -10.90
CA GLY A 141 -0.96 -6.67 -9.49
C GLY A 141 -2.46 -6.52 -9.20
N SER A 142 -2.81 -6.46 -7.92
CA SER A 142 -4.18 -6.33 -7.43
C SER A 142 -4.28 -5.19 -6.42
N LEU A 143 -5.25 -4.31 -6.60
CA LEU A 143 -5.52 -3.18 -5.72
C LEU A 143 -6.97 -3.25 -5.24
N ILE A 144 -7.14 -3.28 -3.92
CA ILE A 144 -8.44 -3.45 -3.25
C ILE A 144 -8.66 -2.28 -2.31
N VAL A 145 -9.73 -1.53 -2.50
CA VAL A 145 -10.18 -0.47 -1.60
C VAL A 145 -11.53 -0.86 -1.05
N CYS A 146 -11.68 -0.95 0.28
CA CYS A 146 -12.94 -1.30 0.92
C CYS A 146 -13.85 -0.08 1.09
N GLY A 147 -13.28 1.10 1.29
CA GLY A 147 -13.99 2.39 1.41
C GLY A 147 -14.28 3.06 0.08
N ASN A 148 -14.54 4.36 0.15
CA ASN A 148 -14.85 5.22 -0.99
C ASN A 148 -13.59 5.69 -1.72
N VAL A 149 -13.73 6.03 -3.01
CA VAL A 149 -12.65 6.61 -3.81
C VAL A 149 -13.11 7.94 -4.36
N LEU A 150 -12.42 9.02 -3.98
CA LEU A 150 -12.74 10.41 -4.30
C LEU A 150 -11.78 11.01 -5.37
N GLY A 151 -11.23 10.19 -6.21
CA GLY A 151 -10.33 10.59 -7.30
C GLY A 151 -10.53 9.76 -8.55
N ASP A 152 -9.70 9.99 -9.55
CA ASP A 152 -9.77 9.23 -10.78
C ASP A 152 -9.20 7.82 -10.60
N ILE A 153 -9.78 6.85 -11.30
CA ILE A 153 -9.38 5.45 -11.21
C ILE A 153 -8.80 5.00 -12.55
N SER A 154 -7.69 4.25 -12.47
CA SER A 154 -7.12 3.52 -13.63
C SER A 154 -6.66 4.41 -14.79
N LYS A 155 -6.26 5.66 -14.54
CA LYS A 155 -5.64 6.50 -15.59
C LYS A 155 -4.43 5.79 -16.20
N MET A 156 -4.41 5.66 -17.53
CA MET A 156 -3.32 4.99 -18.30
C MET A 156 -2.99 3.57 -17.78
N GLN A 157 -3.95 2.88 -17.18
CA GLN A 157 -3.77 1.49 -16.77
C GLN A 157 -3.63 0.59 -17.99
N THR A 158 -2.64 -0.30 -17.98
CA THR A 158 -2.37 -1.28 -19.03
C THR A 158 -2.54 -2.73 -18.56
N GLY A 159 -2.68 -2.94 -17.25
CA GLY A 159 -2.87 -4.26 -16.66
C GLY A 159 -3.17 -4.18 -15.16
N GLY A 160 -3.30 -5.34 -14.53
CA GLY A 160 -3.69 -5.44 -13.13
C GLY A 160 -5.19 -5.40 -12.90
N LYS A 161 -5.59 -5.52 -11.63
CA LYS A 161 -6.99 -5.55 -11.21
C LYS A 161 -7.24 -4.51 -10.11
N VAL A 162 -8.33 -3.78 -10.24
CA VAL A 162 -8.76 -2.77 -9.25
C VAL A 162 -10.17 -3.13 -8.79
N PHE A 163 -10.35 -3.21 -7.47
CA PHE A 163 -11.62 -3.54 -6.83
C PHE A 163 -11.96 -2.46 -5.80
N VAL A 164 -13.17 -1.91 -5.88
CA VAL A 164 -13.68 -0.91 -4.94
C VAL A 164 -14.98 -1.39 -4.33
N GLY A 165 -15.06 -1.39 -3.00
CA GLY A 165 -16.22 -1.81 -2.23
C GLY A 165 -17.16 -0.69 -1.83
N GLY A 166 -16.67 0.55 -1.80
CA GLY A 166 -17.42 1.76 -1.48
C GLY A 166 -17.92 2.52 -2.69
N GLU A 167 -18.28 3.79 -2.49
CA GLU A 167 -18.71 4.69 -3.56
C GLU A 167 -17.49 5.20 -4.35
N ILE A 168 -17.73 5.53 -5.61
CA ILE A 168 -16.74 6.07 -6.54
C ILE A 168 -17.30 7.38 -7.07
N ASP A 169 -16.49 8.43 -7.10
CA ASP A 169 -16.87 9.70 -7.73
C ASP A 169 -17.30 9.48 -9.18
N GLU A 170 -18.34 10.20 -9.59
CA GLU A 170 -18.87 10.10 -10.94
C GLU A 170 -17.83 10.53 -11.98
N ASN A 171 -17.29 9.57 -12.72
CA ASN A 171 -16.41 9.79 -13.85
C ASN A 171 -16.90 8.96 -15.05
N PRO A 172 -17.33 9.59 -16.15
CA PRO A 172 -17.88 8.88 -17.31
C PRO A 172 -16.87 7.99 -18.03
N ASN A 173 -15.59 8.12 -17.73
CA ASN A 173 -14.53 7.29 -18.30
C ASN A 173 -14.24 6.03 -17.49
N ILE A 174 -14.86 5.86 -16.34
CA ILE A 174 -14.69 4.67 -15.51
C ILE A 174 -15.78 3.66 -15.83
N ILE A 175 -15.40 2.47 -16.29
CA ILE A 175 -16.31 1.34 -16.42
C ILE A 175 -16.24 0.52 -15.13
N THR A 176 -17.35 0.44 -14.44
CA THR A 176 -17.51 -0.48 -13.33
C THR A 176 -18.28 -1.73 -13.79
N LYS A 177 -17.78 -2.90 -13.40
CA LYS A 177 -18.45 -4.19 -13.65
C LYS A 177 -18.60 -4.96 -12.35
N SER A 178 -19.57 -5.83 -12.29
CA SER A 178 -19.66 -6.81 -11.22
C SER A 178 -18.37 -7.63 -11.17
N ILE A 179 -17.87 -7.87 -9.95
CA ILE A 179 -16.67 -8.67 -9.77
C ILE A 179 -16.93 -10.13 -10.24
N ALA A 180 -15.99 -10.69 -10.99
CA ALA A 180 -16.09 -12.08 -11.41
C ALA A 180 -16.02 -13.04 -10.20
N PRO A 181 -16.77 -14.17 -10.20
CA PRO A 181 -16.80 -15.07 -9.04
C PRO A 181 -15.43 -15.58 -8.56
N ALA A 182 -14.51 -15.82 -9.48
CA ALA A 182 -13.13 -16.24 -9.16
C ALA A 182 -12.35 -15.11 -8.46
N ASP A 183 -12.46 -13.89 -8.95
CA ASP A 183 -11.84 -12.71 -8.35
C ASP A 183 -12.45 -12.41 -6.97
N TRP A 184 -13.77 -12.52 -6.85
CA TRP A 184 -14.46 -12.34 -5.57
C TRP A 184 -13.95 -13.31 -4.50
N LYS A 185 -13.78 -14.59 -4.85
CA LYS A 185 -13.25 -15.58 -3.92
C LYS A 185 -11.81 -15.23 -3.47
N ALA A 186 -10.99 -14.75 -4.38
CA ALA A 186 -9.63 -14.30 -4.07
C ALA A 186 -9.65 -13.07 -3.16
N VAL A 187 -10.42 -12.04 -3.50
CA VAL A 187 -10.58 -10.82 -2.68
C VAL A 187 -11.06 -11.15 -1.27
N GLN A 188 -12.12 -11.98 -1.15
CA GLN A 188 -12.64 -12.39 0.17
C GLN A 188 -11.59 -13.10 1.02
N LYS A 189 -10.82 -14.01 0.41
CA LYS A 189 -9.75 -14.70 1.13
C LYS A 189 -8.72 -13.70 1.63
N THR A 190 -8.22 -12.86 0.74
CA THR A 190 -7.20 -11.87 1.08
C THR A 190 -7.67 -10.92 2.19
N LEU A 191 -8.89 -10.38 2.10
CA LEU A 191 -9.42 -9.49 3.13
C LEU A 191 -9.51 -10.17 4.51
N ARG A 192 -10.01 -11.42 4.57
CA ARG A 192 -10.09 -12.18 5.83
C ARG A 192 -8.71 -12.49 6.42
N ASP A 193 -7.72 -12.80 5.59
CA ASP A 193 -6.36 -13.07 6.04
C ASP A 193 -5.77 -11.85 6.78
N TYR A 194 -6.25 -10.62 6.46
CA TYR A 194 -5.82 -9.37 7.08
C TYR A 194 -6.86 -8.75 8.04
N GLY A 195 -7.85 -9.53 8.46
CA GLY A 195 -8.82 -9.11 9.48
C GLY A 195 -9.89 -8.13 8.98
N VAL A 196 -10.04 -7.97 7.67
CA VAL A 196 -11.09 -7.13 7.06
C VAL A 196 -12.30 -8.00 6.72
N ASP A 197 -13.48 -7.64 7.25
CA ASP A 197 -14.72 -8.35 6.94
C ASP A 197 -15.24 -7.92 5.56
N PRO A 198 -15.31 -8.84 4.58
CA PRO A 198 -15.84 -8.54 3.26
C PRO A 198 -17.37 -8.48 3.19
N ASN A 199 -18.07 -8.88 4.26
CA ASN A 199 -19.53 -8.91 4.29
C ASN A 199 -20.11 -7.48 4.32
N GLY A 200 -21.15 -7.25 3.52
CA GLY A 200 -21.78 -5.93 3.39
C GLY A 200 -21.10 -4.97 2.43
N LEU A 201 -19.93 -5.31 1.89
CA LEU A 201 -19.27 -4.54 0.84
C LEU A 201 -19.71 -5.01 -0.55
N ASN A 202 -20.08 -4.08 -1.41
CA ASN A 202 -20.52 -4.36 -2.78
C ASN A 202 -19.40 -4.07 -3.79
N PHE A 203 -18.40 -4.93 -3.83
CA PHE A 203 -17.23 -4.76 -4.67
C PHE A 203 -17.54 -4.71 -6.16
N ARG A 204 -16.96 -3.74 -6.82
CA ARG A 204 -16.97 -3.53 -8.26
C ARG A 204 -15.54 -3.66 -8.80
N SER A 205 -15.39 -4.26 -9.97
CA SER A 205 -14.14 -4.23 -10.74
C SER A 205 -14.13 -2.95 -11.57
N CYS A 206 -13.07 -2.17 -11.48
CA CYS A 206 -12.93 -0.88 -12.14
C CYS A 206 -11.91 -0.98 -13.27
N LEU A 207 -12.25 -0.44 -14.45
CA LEU A 207 -11.40 -0.36 -15.63
C LEU A 207 -11.58 1.01 -16.27
N LEU A 208 -10.50 1.57 -16.82
CA LEU A 208 -10.63 2.73 -17.69
C LEU A 208 -11.27 2.32 -19.02
N TYR A 209 -12.21 3.13 -19.55
CA TYR A 209 -12.72 2.94 -20.89
C TYR A 209 -11.60 3.23 -21.88
N THR A 210 -11.01 2.18 -22.46
CA THR A 210 -10.23 2.29 -23.69
C THR A 210 -11.20 2.08 -24.84
N SER A 211 -11.40 3.10 -25.69
CA SER A 211 -12.17 2.92 -26.94
C SER A 211 -11.64 1.69 -27.67
N PRO A 212 -12.52 0.80 -28.20
CA PRO A 212 -12.05 -0.36 -28.96
C PRO A 212 -11.12 0.11 -30.07
N SER A 213 -10.00 -0.58 -30.19
CA SER A 213 -9.06 -0.34 -31.30
C SER A 213 -9.81 -0.51 -32.63
N PRO A 214 -9.56 0.34 -33.66
CA PRO A 214 -10.15 0.18 -34.98
C PRO A 214 -9.86 -1.19 -35.66
N ARG A 215 -9.08 -2.05 -34.99
CA ARG A 215 -8.77 -3.41 -35.46
C ARG A 215 -9.72 -4.48 -34.91
N ASP A 216 -10.63 -4.13 -34.00
CA ASP A 216 -11.58 -5.05 -33.37
C ASP A 216 -13.00 -4.94 -33.97
N SER A 217 -13.14 -4.26 -35.13
CA SER A 217 -14.37 -4.10 -35.93
C SER A 217 -14.31 -4.90 -37.22
#